data_72d26d533b6eb358803562cfc9a412c1
#
_entry.id   72d26d533b6eb358803562cfc9a412c1
#
_cell.length_a   1.000
_cell.length_b   1.000
_cell.length_c   1.000
_cell.angle_alpha   90.00
_cell.angle_beta   90.00
_cell.angle_gamma   90.00
#
_symmetry.space_group_name_H-M   'P 1'
#
loop_
_entity.id
_entity.type
_entity.pdbx_description
1 polymer ?
#
loop_
_entity_poly.entity_id
_entity_poly.type
_entity_poly.pdbx_seq_one_letter_code
_entity_poly.pdbx_strand_id
1 'polypeptide(L)'
;MKTFGLIALTALVAVTTGCASNTDQDNFREASFELCNTEVDIYSVSDDGRVRIVCSDGSKFALTSEKTLTTMRDINIDYCDGEGLGKFNESSKYYSFRCKSGTLLSLPK
;
A
#
# COMPACT_ATOMS: atom_id res chain seq x y z
N MET A 1 25.05 -37.15 7.52
CA MET A 1 24.61 -35.97 8.28
C MET A 1 24.91 -34.67 7.59
N LYS A 2 26.14 -34.48 7.15
CA LYS A 2 26.48 -33.25 6.41
C LYS A 2 25.66 -33.06 5.17
N THR A 3 25.30 -34.15 4.50
CA THR A 3 24.52 -34.12 3.26
C THR A 3 23.14 -33.56 3.49
N PHE A 4 22.54 -33.79 4.63
CA PHE A 4 21.20 -33.28 4.94
C PHE A 4 21.17 -31.75 5.01
N GLY A 5 22.22 -31.17 5.61
CA GLY A 5 22.29 -29.71 5.68
C GLY A 5 22.38 -29.06 4.33
N LEU A 6 23.11 -29.66 3.40
CA LEU A 6 23.23 -29.14 2.06
C LEU A 6 21.90 -29.15 1.31
N ILE A 7 21.14 -30.22 1.45
CA ILE A 7 19.85 -30.36 0.80
C ILE A 7 18.89 -29.29 1.34
N ALA A 8 18.88 -29.06 2.63
CA ALA A 8 18.04 -28.07 3.24
C ALA A 8 18.35 -26.66 2.74
N LEU A 9 19.63 -26.34 2.58
CA LEU A 9 20.06 -25.04 2.06
C LEU A 9 19.56 -24.82 0.64
N THR A 10 19.62 -25.83 -0.19
CA THR A 10 19.15 -25.75 -1.56
C THR A 10 17.65 -25.45 -1.62
N ALA A 11 16.87 -26.09 -0.78
CA ALA A 11 15.43 -25.87 -0.72
C ALA A 11 15.12 -24.45 -0.28
N LEU A 12 15.82 -23.91 0.68
CA LEU A 12 15.63 -22.54 1.16
C LEU A 12 15.88 -21.51 0.06
N VAL A 13 16.91 -21.71 -0.74
CA VAL A 13 17.23 -20.80 -1.84
C VAL A 13 16.09 -20.78 -2.85
N ALA A 14 15.54 -21.95 -3.19
CA ALA A 14 14.42 -22.03 -4.13
C ALA A 14 13.18 -21.27 -3.62
N VAL A 15 12.87 -21.39 -2.35
CA VAL A 15 11.74 -20.69 -1.73
C VAL A 15 11.95 -19.17 -1.78
N THR A 16 13.14 -18.70 -1.49
CA THR A 16 13.47 -17.28 -1.52
C THR A 16 13.26 -16.69 -2.91
N THR A 17 13.66 -17.41 -3.95
CA THR A 17 13.49 -16.98 -5.32
C THR A 17 12.00 -16.83 -5.69
N GLY A 18 11.16 -17.77 -5.26
CA GLY A 18 9.73 -17.71 -5.50
C GLY A 18 9.06 -16.52 -4.82
N CYS A 19 9.46 -16.18 -3.61
CA CYS A 19 8.92 -15.03 -2.89
C CYS A 19 9.29 -13.70 -3.54
N ALA A 20 10.46 -13.59 -4.13
CA ALA A 20 10.92 -12.35 -4.75
C ALA A 20 10.02 -11.87 -5.89
N SER A 21 9.37 -12.78 -6.62
CA SER A 21 8.53 -12.44 -7.77
C SER A 21 7.23 -11.70 -7.38
N ASN A 22 6.81 -11.79 -6.11
CA ASN A 22 5.56 -11.18 -5.64
C ASN A 22 5.78 -9.97 -4.73
N THR A 23 7.02 -9.52 -4.61
CA THR A 23 7.40 -8.48 -3.66
C THR A 23 6.65 -7.16 -3.89
N ASP A 24 6.47 -6.75 -5.14
CA ASP A 24 5.83 -5.47 -5.46
C ASP A 24 4.36 -5.45 -5.03
N GLN A 25 3.61 -6.50 -5.32
CA GLN A 25 2.21 -6.60 -4.91
C GLN A 25 2.07 -6.65 -3.40
N ASP A 26 2.94 -7.39 -2.74
CA ASP A 26 2.94 -7.47 -1.29
C ASP A 26 3.22 -6.10 -0.67
N ASN A 27 4.15 -5.34 -1.25
CA ASN A 27 4.46 -3.99 -0.78
C ASN A 27 3.28 -3.04 -0.93
N PHE A 28 2.55 -3.12 -2.03
CA PHE A 28 1.36 -2.29 -2.23
C PHE A 28 0.26 -2.62 -1.22
N ARG A 29 0.03 -3.90 -0.97
CA ARG A 29 -0.96 -4.32 0.03
C ARG A 29 -0.56 -3.88 1.43
N GLU A 30 0.70 -4.02 1.77
CA GLU A 30 1.23 -3.60 3.05
C GLU A 30 1.10 -2.08 3.23
N ALA A 31 1.40 -1.31 2.19
CA ALA A 31 1.22 0.12 2.20
C ALA A 31 -0.24 0.51 2.41
N SER A 32 -1.17 -0.17 1.75
CA SER A 32 -2.60 0.11 1.92
C SER A 32 -3.07 -0.19 3.34
N PHE A 33 -2.58 -1.25 3.95
CA PHE A 33 -2.89 -1.58 5.34
C PHE A 33 -2.38 -0.49 6.29
N GLU A 34 -1.17 -0.01 6.09
CA GLU A 34 -0.60 1.10 6.86
C GLU A 34 -1.46 2.36 6.75
N LEU A 35 -1.88 2.69 5.52
CA LEU A 35 -2.65 3.90 5.25
C LEU A 35 -4.06 3.81 5.82
N CYS A 36 -4.67 2.63 5.77
CA CYS A 36 -5.95 2.38 6.43
C CYS A 36 -5.83 2.46 7.95
N ASN A 37 -4.70 2.04 8.48
CA ASN A 37 -4.47 1.82 9.92
C ASN A 37 -5.57 0.96 10.55
N THR A 38 -6.21 0.15 9.74
CA THR A 38 -7.23 -0.86 10.09
C THR A 38 -7.15 -1.92 9.01
N GLU A 39 -8.05 -2.89 9.03
CA GLU A 39 -8.11 -3.87 7.97
C GLU A 39 -8.57 -3.25 6.66
N VAL A 40 -8.16 -3.82 5.56
CA VAL A 40 -8.57 -3.42 4.21
C VAL A 40 -9.71 -4.34 3.77
N ASP A 41 -10.89 -3.78 3.56
CA ASP A 41 -12.06 -4.53 3.09
C ASP A 41 -12.04 -4.73 1.58
N ILE A 42 -11.66 -3.70 0.84
CA ILE A 42 -11.63 -3.74 -0.62
C ILE A 42 -10.29 -3.19 -1.10
N TYR A 43 -9.64 -3.95 -1.97
CA TYR A 43 -8.48 -3.51 -2.73
C TYR A 43 -8.71 -3.99 -4.16
N SER A 44 -9.05 -3.08 -5.06
CA SER A 44 -9.34 -3.46 -6.44
C SER A 44 -8.59 -2.57 -7.42
N VAL A 45 -8.11 -3.20 -8.49
CA VAL A 45 -7.41 -2.54 -9.59
C VAL A 45 -8.23 -2.77 -10.84
N SER A 46 -8.64 -1.70 -11.50
CA SER A 46 -9.41 -1.79 -12.74
C SER A 46 -8.49 -2.04 -13.94
N ASP A 47 -9.08 -2.32 -15.10
CA ASP A 47 -8.32 -2.61 -16.32
C ASP A 47 -7.44 -1.45 -16.76
N ASP A 48 -7.82 -0.22 -16.45
CA ASP A 48 -7.04 0.98 -16.77
C ASP A 48 -6.02 1.34 -15.68
N GLY A 49 -5.85 0.48 -14.67
CA GLY A 49 -4.87 0.66 -13.61
C GLY A 49 -5.32 1.48 -12.42
N ARG A 50 -6.53 1.99 -12.41
CA ARG A 50 -7.08 2.73 -11.28
C ARG A 50 -7.27 1.83 -10.09
N VAL A 51 -6.96 2.35 -8.90
CA VAL A 51 -7.03 1.60 -7.67
C VAL A 51 -8.10 2.18 -6.76
N ARG A 52 -8.90 1.31 -6.20
CA ARG A 52 -9.89 1.67 -5.18
C ARG A 52 -9.64 0.86 -3.92
N ILE A 53 -9.51 1.55 -2.80
CA ILE A 53 -9.28 0.92 -1.51
C ILE A 53 -10.37 1.39 -0.55
N VAL A 54 -10.95 0.46 0.18
CA VAL A 54 -11.91 0.75 1.25
C VAL A 54 -11.41 0.07 2.51
N CYS A 55 -11.24 0.86 3.55
CA CYS A 55 -10.81 0.37 4.85
C CYS A 55 -12.01 -0.09 5.69
N SER A 56 -11.79 -0.93 6.68
CA SER A 56 -12.86 -1.44 7.51
C SER A 56 -13.58 -0.36 8.33
N ASP A 57 -12.92 0.77 8.58
CA ASP A 57 -13.52 1.90 9.28
C ASP A 57 -14.27 2.86 8.36
N GLY A 58 -14.41 2.53 7.08
CA GLY A 58 -15.09 3.35 6.10
C GLY A 58 -14.21 4.34 5.34
N SER A 59 -12.92 4.42 5.65
CA SER A 59 -11.99 5.26 4.90
C SER A 59 -11.89 4.78 3.45
N LYS A 60 -11.79 5.72 2.51
CA LYS A 60 -11.81 5.41 1.08
C LYS A 60 -10.69 6.12 0.35
N PHE A 61 -10.00 5.40 -0.52
CA PHE A 61 -8.92 5.95 -1.33
C PHE A 61 -9.21 5.68 -2.81
N ALA A 62 -9.06 6.69 -3.64
CA ALA A 62 -9.19 6.59 -5.10
C ALA A 62 -7.88 7.05 -5.74
N LEU A 63 -7.20 6.15 -6.42
CA LEU A 63 -5.88 6.39 -7.01
C LEU A 63 -5.92 6.12 -8.51
N THR A 64 -5.06 6.80 -9.26
CA THR A 64 -4.92 6.54 -10.70
C THR A 64 -3.98 5.37 -10.99
N SER A 65 -3.17 4.96 -10.01
CA SER A 65 -2.16 3.91 -10.16
C SER A 65 -1.75 3.36 -8.80
N GLU A 66 -1.33 2.11 -8.75
CA GLU A 66 -0.78 1.51 -7.53
C GLU A 66 0.48 2.24 -7.05
N LYS A 67 1.22 2.85 -7.97
CA LYS A 67 2.42 3.62 -7.60
C LYS A 67 2.10 4.80 -6.71
N THR A 68 0.91 5.33 -6.77
CA THR A 68 0.47 6.43 -5.90
C THR A 68 0.50 6.03 -4.42
N LEU A 69 0.43 4.73 -4.12
CA LEU A 69 0.54 4.27 -2.73
C LEU A 69 1.85 4.68 -2.08
N THR A 70 2.95 4.73 -2.82
CA THR A 70 4.23 5.20 -2.27
C THR A 70 4.16 6.68 -1.90
N THR A 71 3.54 7.49 -2.74
CA THR A 71 3.31 8.91 -2.44
C THR A 71 2.40 9.07 -1.24
N MET A 72 1.36 8.27 -1.12
CA MET A 72 0.45 8.31 0.02
C MET A 72 1.16 7.96 1.34
N ARG A 73 2.11 7.04 1.31
CA ARG A 73 2.92 6.72 2.50
C ARG A 73 3.71 7.93 2.96
N ASP A 74 4.35 8.63 2.03
CA ASP A 74 5.09 9.85 2.35
C ASP A 74 4.16 10.93 2.90
N ILE A 75 3.00 11.10 2.30
CA ILE A 75 1.97 12.04 2.76
C ILE A 75 1.52 11.69 4.18
N ASN A 76 1.27 10.42 4.44
CA ASN A 76 0.85 9.97 5.76
C ASN A 76 1.89 10.31 6.83
N ILE A 77 3.17 10.11 6.52
CA ILE A 77 4.26 10.40 7.44
C ILE A 77 4.44 11.91 7.61
N ASP A 78 4.46 12.66 6.50
CA ASP A 78 4.81 14.08 6.51
C ASP A 78 3.68 14.98 7.01
N TYR A 79 2.43 14.61 6.74
CA TYR A 79 1.26 15.46 7.02
C TYR A 79 0.28 14.89 8.02
N CYS A 80 0.28 13.58 8.21
CA CYS A 80 -0.67 12.90 9.09
C CYS A 80 -0.01 12.18 10.27
N ASP A 81 1.27 12.40 10.49
CA ASP A 81 2.07 11.82 11.58
C ASP A 81 1.96 10.29 11.67
N GLY A 82 1.74 9.63 10.53
CA GLY A 82 1.63 8.17 10.50
C GLY A 82 0.30 7.62 11.00
N GLU A 83 -0.67 8.48 11.30
CA GLU A 83 -1.97 8.05 11.84
C GLU A 83 -2.87 7.35 10.83
N GLY A 84 -2.55 7.46 9.55
CA GLY A 84 -3.36 6.93 8.48
C GLY A 84 -4.23 8.01 7.83
N LEU A 85 -4.84 7.63 6.70
CA LEU A 85 -5.67 8.52 5.92
C LEU A 85 -7.14 8.12 6.06
N GLY A 86 -8.02 9.11 6.22
CA GLY A 86 -9.46 8.87 6.25
C GLY A 86 -10.10 8.97 4.88
N LYS A 87 -9.48 9.73 3.99
CA LYS A 87 -9.93 9.91 2.61
C LYS A 87 -8.74 10.30 1.75
N PHE A 88 -8.70 9.81 0.53
CA PHE A 88 -7.69 10.21 -0.45
C PHE A 88 -8.30 10.19 -1.84
N ASN A 89 -8.01 11.22 -2.63
CA ASN A 89 -8.46 11.30 -4.00
C ASN A 89 -7.35 11.90 -4.86
N GLU A 90 -6.99 11.20 -5.91
CA GLU A 90 -5.97 11.67 -6.85
C GLU A 90 -6.64 12.22 -8.10
N SER A 91 -6.34 13.48 -8.44
CA SER A 91 -6.74 14.08 -9.71
C SER A 91 -5.52 14.27 -10.60
N SER A 92 -5.72 14.79 -11.80
CA SER A 92 -4.61 15.04 -12.73
C SER A 92 -3.62 16.09 -12.21
N LYS A 93 -4.04 16.98 -11.32
CA LYS A 93 -3.24 18.12 -10.85
C LYS A 93 -2.98 18.14 -9.36
N TYR A 94 -3.79 17.44 -8.57
CA TYR A 94 -3.74 17.53 -7.12
C TYR A 94 -3.91 16.18 -6.46
N TYR A 95 -3.37 16.08 -5.24
CA TYR A 95 -3.74 15.07 -4.27
C TYR A 95 -4.59 15.75 -3.20
N SER A 96 -5.81 15.27 -2.99
CA SER A 96 -6.70 15.77 -1.93
C SER A 96 -6.86 14.67 -0.89
N PHE A 97 -6.65 14.98 0.38
CA PHE A 97 -6.72 13.96 1.40
C PHE A 97 -7.14 14.53 2.75
N ARG A 98 -7.63 13.63 3.57
CA ARG A 98 -7.93 13.91 4.97
C ARG A 98 -7.22 12.89 5.84
N CYS A 99 -6.49 13.37 6.84
CA CYS A 99 -5.89 12.49 7.83
C CYS A 99 -6.98 11.89 8.73
N LYS A 100 -6.68 10.78 9.40
CA LYS A 100 -7.62 10.19 10.37
C LYS A 100 -7.98 11.17 11.48
N SER A 101 -7.05 12.06 11.83
CA SER A 101 -7.27 13.12 12.81
C SER A 101 -8.29 14.19 12.36
N GLY A 102 -8.62 14.23 11.07
CA GLY A 102 -9.57 15.19 10.52
C GLY A 102 -8.94 16.32 9.71
N THR A 103 -7.63 16.46 9.70
CA THR A 103 -6.94 17.50 8.91
C THR A 103 -7.16 17.27 7.42
N LEU A 104 -7.68 18.28 6.73
CA LEU A 104 -7.96 18.23 5.31
C LEU A 104 -6.94 19.06 4.54
N LEU A 105 -6.28 18.46 3.56
CA LEU A 105 -5.22 19.09 2.81
C LEU A 105 -5.33 18.78 1.32
N SER A 106 -4.74 19.65 0.51
CA SER A 106 -4.61 19.46 -0.93
C SER A 106 -3.21 19.83 -1.37
N LEU A 107 -2.54 18.93 -2.08
CA LEU A 107 -1.17 19.14 -2.54
C LEU A 107 -1.13 19.15 -4.08
N PRO A 108 -0.50 20.15 -4.69
CA PRO A 108 -0.30 20.15 -6.14
C PRO A 108 0.71 19.08 -6.55
N LYS A 109 0.47 18.52 -7.72
CA LYS A 109 1.43 17.59 -8.33
C LYS A 109 2.59 18.31 -8.96
#